data_b9e8564108ace7a3416e9a3dff86a650
#
_entry.id   b9e8564108ace7a3416e9a3dff86a650
#
_cell.length_a   1.000
_cell.length_b   1.000
_cell.length_c   1.000
_cell.angle_alpha   90.00
_cell.angle_beta   90.00
_cell.angle_gamma   90.00
#
_symmetry.space_group_name_H-M   'P 1'
#
loop_
_entity.id
_entity.type
_entity.pdbx_description
1 polymer ?
#
loop_
_entity_poly.entity_id
_entity_poly.type
_entity_poly.pdbx_seq_one_letter_code
_entity_poly.pdbx_strand_id
1 'polypeptide(L)'
;SIPNYNIRFDAVAPKTIEFEKLVKPLSDSLAKMLGKPSSFYHSQLRMARVNKNRYLTIAKNLSYTQYIQIKSFPLFNLGTNKGGMIIDQKTVREYPIGRIALRTIGYDRINDDGKRDGKGIEWSFRKYLNGKDGKVLKQKIAKGQWKPIRDVNEVDPQDGYDVISTIDVYIQDIAHHALMKQLKEFKAEHGCVV
;
A
#
# COMPACT_ATOMS: atom_id res chain seq x y z
N SER A 1 -2.64 -2.73 10.92
CA SER A 1 -2.12 -2.65 9.53
C SER A 1 -3.22 -2.96 8.55
N ILE A 2 -3.32 -2.19 7.48
CA ILE A 2 -4.31 -2.37 6.41
C ILE A 2 -3.61 -2.63 5.07
N PRO A 3 -4.18 -3.48 4.22
CA PRO A 3 -3.65 -3.70 2.89
C PRO A 3 -3.93 -2.49 1.99
N ASN A 4 -2.90 -1.97 1.35
CA ASN A 4 -2.99 -0.98 0.28
C ASN A 4 -2.56 -1.63 -1.04
N TYR A 5 -3.16 -1.16 -2.12
CA TYR A 5 -2.97 -1.72 -3.44
C TYR A 5 -2.37 -0.68 -4.39
N ASN A 6 -1.28 -1.06 -5.05
CA ASN A 6 -0.74 -0.29 -6.16
C ASN A 6 -1.11 -1.00 -7.46
N ILE A 7 -1.64 -0.27 -8.40
CA ILE A 7 -2.02 -0.78 -9.70
C ILE A 7 -0.99 -0.36 -10.74
N ARG A 8 -0.49 -1.34 -11.46
CA ARG A 8 0.42 -1.14 -12.58
C ARG A 8 -0.14 -1.79 -13.85
N PHE A 9 0.39 -1.39 -14.97
CA PHE A 9 -0.05 -1.83 -16.28
C PHE A 9 1.13 -2.39 -17.08
N ASP A 10 0.99 -3.62 -17.55
CA ASP A 10 1.84 -4.21 -18.59
C ASP A 10 1.26 -3.87 -19.95
N ALA A 11 1.87 -2.90 -20.62
CA ALA A 11 1.38 -2.43 -21.92
C ALA A 11 1.59 -3.44 -23.07
N VAL A 12 2.36 -4.50 -22.85
CA VAL A 12 2.64 -5.54 -23.86
C VAL A 12 1.62 -6.68 -23.79
N ALA A 13 1.03 -6.92 -22.61
CA ALA A 13 0.13 -8.06 -22.38
C ALA A 13 -1.16 -8.03 -23.24
N PRO A 14 -1.87 -6.89 -23.40
CA PRO A 14 -3.08 -6.86 -24.19
C PRO A 14 -2.81 -7.02 -25.69
N LYS A 15 -3.67 -7.78 -26.40
CA LYS A 15 -3.65 -7.80 -27.86
C LYS A 15 -3.98 -6.42 -28.43
N THR A 16 -3.41 -6.09 -29.60
CA THR A 16 -3.56 -4.76 -30.20
C THR A 16 -5.02 -4.39 -30.43
N ILE A 17 -5.82 -5.31 -30.93
CA ILE A 17 -7.24 -5.08 -31.19
C ILE A 17 -8.02 -4.76 -29.90
N GLU A 18 -7.78 -5.54 -28.83
CA GLU A 18 -8.43 -5.33 -27.53
C GLU A 18 -7.99 -4.02 -26.89
N PHE A 19 -6.69 -3.69 -26.98
CA PHE A 19 -6.14 -2.44 -26.46
C PHE A 19 -6.77 -1.23 -27.17
N GLU A 20 -6.77 -1.18 -28.51
CA GLU A 20 -7.32 -0.05 -29.26
C GLU A 20 -8.83 0.14 -28.98
N LYS A 21 -9.59 -0.95 -28.83
CA LYS A 21 -11.02 -0.89 -28.50
C LYS A 21 -11.29 -0.39 -27.08
N LEU A 22 -10.44 -0.74 -26.12
CA LEU A 22 -10.73 -0.57 -24.68
C LEU A 22 -9.90 0.54 -24.01
N VAL A 23 -8.85 1.07 -24.64
CA VAL A 23 -7.99 2.12 -24.06
C VAL A 23 -8.76 3.39 -23.73
N LYS A 24 -9.69 3.82 -24.59
CA LYS A 24 -10.50 5.02 -24.35
C LYS A 24 -11.50 4.82 -23.20
N PRO A 25 -12.35 3.76 -23.19
CA PRO A 25 -13.23 3.46 -22.05
C PRO A 25 -12.47 3.28 -20.73
N LEU A 26 -11.28 2.65 -20.75
CA LEU A 26 -10.43 2.54 -19.57
C LEU A 26 -9.99 3.92 -19.07
N SER A 27 -9.51 4.79 -19.97
CA SER A 27 -9.07 6.15 -19.64
C SER A 27 -10.18 6.99 -19.03
N ASP A 28 -11.40 6.87 -19.55
CA ASP A 28 -12.57 7.56 -19.01
C ASP A 28 -12.95 7.06 -17.61
N SER A 29 -12.85 5.75 -17.38
CA SER A 29 -13.09 5.14 -16.06
C SER A 29 -12.03 5.56 -15.03
N LEU A 30 -10.75 5.57 -15.43
CA LEU A 30 -9.65 6.03 -14.58
C LEU A 30 -9.78 7.52 -14.23
N ALA A 31 -10.20 8.34 -15.20
CA ALA A 31 -10.41 9.78 -14.99
C ALA A 31 -11.50 10.05 -13.94
N LYS A 32 -12.62 9.36 -14.03
CA LYS A 32 -13.73 9.48 -13.06
C LYS A 32 -13.30 9.12 -11.63
N MET A 33 -12.43 8.13 -11.48
CA MET A 33 -12.04 7.64 -10.16
C MET A 33 -10.83 8.37 -9.58
N LEU A 34 -9.82 8.66 -10.39
CA LEU A 34 -8.52 9.18 -9.94
C LEU A 34 -8.36 10.70 -10.12
N GLY A 35 -9.33 11.38 -10.75
CA GLY A 35 -9.44 12.82 -10.81
C GLY A 35 -8.58 13.53 -11.86
N LYS A 36 -7.72 12.81 -12.62
CA LYS A 36 -6.99 13.40 -13.75
C LYS A 36 -7.83 13.29 -15.03
N PRO A 37 -7.62 14.19 -16.02
CA PRO A 37 -8.34 14.14 -17.28
C PRO A 37 -8.17 12.80 -18.02
N SER A 38 -9.21 12.36 -18.73
CA SER A 38 -9.18 11.13 -19.54
C SER A 38 -8.06 11.17 -20.59
N SER A 39 -7.79 12.33 -21.18
CA SER A 39 -6.70 12.55 -22.13
C SER A 39 -5.32 12.25 -21.56
N PHE A 40 -5.10 12.55 -20.26
CA PHE A 40 -3.87 12.21 -19.56
C PHE A 40 -3.65 10.69 -19.52
N TYR A 41 -4.64 9.92 -19.05
CA TYR A 41 -4.51 8.47 -18.97
C TYR A 41 -4.42 7.83 -20.36
N HIS A 42 -5.18 8.34 -21.33
CA HIS A 42 -5.14 7.87 -22.69
C HIS A 42 -3.74 8.02 -23.31
N SER A 43 -3.13 9.20 -23.18
CA SER A 43 -1.77 9.46 -23.65
C SER A 43 -0.74 8.60 -22.92
N GLN A 44 -0.86 8.49 -21.61
CA GLN A 44 0.05 7.69 -20.78
C GLN A 44 0.03 6.20 -21.17
N LEU A 45 -1.15 5.61 -21.36
CA LEU A 45 -1.31 4.23 -21.77
C LEU A 45 -0.78 3.96 -23.17
N ARG A 46 -1.04 4.88 -24.12
CA ARG A 46 -0.50 4.79 -25.48
C ARG A 46 1.01 4.91 -25.54
N MET A 47 1.59 5.87 -24.83
CA MET A 47 3.05 6.01 -24.74
C MET A 47 3.69 4.77 -24.11
N ALA A 48 3.08 4.21 -23.06
CA ALA A 48 3.55 2.96 -22.46
C ALA A 48 3.53 1.81 -23.48
N ARG A 49 2.53 1.75 -24.34
CA ARG A 49 2.43 0.75 -25.41
C ARG A 49 3.56 0.89 -26.43
N VAL A 50 3.80 2.11 -26.92
CA VAL A 50 4.87 2.44 -27.86
C VAL A 50 6.23 2.07 -27.28
N ASN A 51 6.48 2.44 -26.01
CA ASN A 51 7.73 2.18 -25.30
C ASN A 51 7.85 0.75 -24.77
N LYS A 52 6.86 -0.12 -25.02
CA LYS A 52 6.82 -1.51 -24.51
C LYS A 52 7.02 -1.57 -22.98
N ASN A 53 6.51 -0.57 -22.25
CA ASN A 53 6.63 -0.51 -20.80
C ASN A 53 5.75 -1.58 -20.15
N ARG A 54 6.36 -2.52 -19.46
CA ARG A 54 5.66 -3.63 -18.80
C ARG A 54 5.28 -3.33 -17.36
N TYR A 55 5.62 -2.15 -16.83
CA TYR A 55 5.45 -1.84 -15.41
C TYR A 55 5.04 -0.39 -15.17
N LEU A 56 4.12 0.13 -15.99
CA LEU A 56 3.60 1.49 -15.83
C LEU A 56 2.76 1.61 -14.56
N THR A 57 3.10 2.53 -13.68
CA THR A 57 2.28 2.83 -12.50
C THR A 57 1.05 3.64 -12.87
N ILE A 58 -0.13 3.11 -12.59
CA ILE A 58 -1.44 3.77 -12.82
C ILE A 58 -1.91 4.49 -11.56
N ALA A 59 -1.91 3.79 -10.42
CA ALA A 59 -2.36 4.32 -9.14
C ALA A 59 -1.58 3.68 -7.99
N LYS A 60 -1.45 4.44 -6.89
CA LYS A 60 -0.78 3.98 -5.65
C LYS A 60 -1.70 4.17 -4.46
N ASN A 61 -1.46 3.37 -3.41
CA ASN A 61 -2.11 3.48 -2.11
C ASN A 61 -3.64 3.41 -2.15
N LEU A 62 -4.17 2.56 -3.01
CA LEU A 62 -5.62 2.36 -3.11
C LEU A 62 -6.13 1.48 -1.97
N SER A 63 -7.33 1.80 -1.47
CA SER A 63 -8.08 0.92 -0.58
C SER A 63 -8.56 -0.34 -1.30
N TYR A 64 -9.01 -1.34 -0.54
CA TYR A 64 -9.58 -2.55 -1.11
C TYR A 64 -10.79 -2.28 -2.01
N THR A 65 -11.69 -1.38 -1.60
CA THR A 65 -12.86 -0.99 -2.40
C THR A 65 -12.47 -0.35 -3.73
N GLN A 66 -11.49 0.55 -3.71
CA GLN A 66 -10.96 1.18 -4.91
C GLN A 66 -10.25 0.18 -5.83
N TYR A 67 -9.52 -0.78 -5.27
CA TYR A 67 -8.91 -1.85 -6.02
C TYR A 67 -9.95 -2.71 -6.76
N ILE A 68 -11.03 -3.13 -6.07
CA ILE A 68 -12.10 -3.92 -6.69
C ILE A 68 -12.77 -3.13 -7.81
N GLN A 69 -13.00 -1.84 -7.62
CA GLN A 69 -13.57 -0.96 -8.64
C GLN A 69 -12.67 -0.88 -9.88
N ILE A 70 -11.37 -0.63 -9.71
CA ILE A 70 -10.42 -0.58 -10.86
C ILE A 70 -10.34 -1.93 -11.58
N LYS A 71 -10.39 -3.03 -10.85
CA LYS A 71 -10.37 -4.38 -11.41
C LYS A 71 -11.56 -4.63 -12.36
N SER A 72 -12.69 -3.97 -12.14
CA SER A 72 -13.87 -4.08 -13.00
C SER A 72 -13.83 -3.20 -14.27
N PHE A 73 -12.84 -2.30 -14.38
CA PHE A 73 -12.75 -1.38 -15.51
C PHE A 73 -12.48 -2.10 -16.85
N PRO A 74 -12.93 -1.52 -17.97
CA PRO A 74 -12.64 -2.04 -19.28
C PRO A 74 -11.14 -2.31 -19.46
N LEU A 75 -10.78 -3.36 -20.16
CA LEU A 75 -9.43 -3.90 -20.31
C LEU A 75 -8.91 -4.59 -19.03
N PHE A 76 -8.96 -3.95 -17.86
CA PHE A 76 -8.46 -4.52 -16.61
C PHE A 76 -9.28 -5.73 -16.13
N ASN A 77 -10.57 -5.77 -16.43
CA ASN A 77 -11.45 -6.91 -16.16
C ASN A 77 -11.04 -8.20 -16.90
N LEU A 78 -10.19 -8.10 -17.92
CA LEU A 78 -9.64 -9.25 -18.64
C LEU A 78 -8.47 -9.92 -17.88
N GLY A 79 -8.08 -9.37 -16.73
CA GLY A 79 -7.03 -9.87 -15.86
C GLY A 79 -5.61 -9.58 -16.34
N THR A 80 -4.63 -10.11 -15.62
CA THR A 80 -3.20 -9.78 -15.83
C THR A 80 -2.70 -10.16 -17.23
N ASN A 81 -3.02 -11.35 -17.70
CA ASN A 81 -2.47 -11.88 -18.97
C ASN A 81 -3.08 -11.26 -20.23
N LYS A 82 -4.34 -10.84 -20.18
CA LYS A 82 -5.04 -10.26 -21.33
C LYS A 82 -5.28 -8.76 -21.20
N GLY A 83 -5.50 -8.29 -19.96
CA GLY A 83 -5.76 -6.90 -19.64
C GLY A 83 -4.53 -6.12 -19.22
N GLY A 84 -3.43 -6.81 -18.90
CA GLY A 84 -2.18 -6.19 -18.48
C GLY A 84 -2.22 -5.58 -17.06
N MET A 85 -3.24 -5.84 -16.25
CA MET A 85 -3.33 -5.33 -14.89
C MET A 85 -2.39 -6.09 -13.95
N ILE A 86 -1.45 -5.39 -13.33
CA ILE A 86 -0.56 -5.91 -12.29
C ILE A 86 -0.93 -5.27 -10.97
N ILE A 87 -0.98 -6.08 -9.91
CA ILE A 87 -1.39 -5.67 -8.57
C ILE A 87 -0.23 -5.92 -7.62
N ASP A 88 0.24 -4.84 -6.98
CA ASP A 88 1.19 -4.93 -5.88
C ASP A 88 0.44 -4.61 -4.58
N GLN A 89 0.21 -5.62 -3.75
CA GLN A 89 -0.35 -5.44 -2.43
C GLN A 89 0.77 -5.11 -1.44
N LYS A 90 0.57 -4.05 -0.65
CA LYS A 90 1.46 -3.68 0.45
C LYS A 90 0.65 -3.51 1.72
N THR A 91 1.17 -4.03 2.81
CA THR A 91 0.59 -3.75 4.13
C THR A 91 1.15 -2.42 4.62
N VAL A 92 0.26 -1.48 4.92
CA VAL A 92 0.61 -0.16 5.43
C VAL A 92 0.13 -0.05 6.87
N ARG A 93 0.95 0.59 7.70
CA ARG A 93 0.57 0.86 9.07
C ARG A 93 -0.45 2.00 9.10
N GLU A 94 -1.53 1.78 9.84
CA GLU A 94 -2.53 2.80 10.14
C GLU A 94 -2.28 3.39 11.52
N TYR A 95 -2.50 4.69 11.63
CA TYR A 95 -2.45 5.45 12.88
C TYR A 95 -3.84 6.00 13.17
N PRO A 96 -4.70 5.27 13.91
CA PRO A 96 -6.11 5.64 14.09
C PRO A 96 -6.28 7.02 14.74
N ILE A 97 -5.38 7.40 15.61
CA ILE A 97 -5.36 8.70 16.29
C ILE A 97 -4.39 9.71 15.67
N GLY A 98 -4.03 9.50 14.40
CA GLY A 98 -3.15 10.39 13.66
C GLY A 98 -1.73 10.44 14.24
N ARG A 99 -1.25 11.66 14.53
CA ARG A 99 0.12 11.89 15.01
C ARG A 99 0.26 11.99 16.54
N ILE A 100 -0.84 11.79 17.26
CA ILE A 100 -0.84 11.85 18.73
C ILE A 100 0.04 10.72 19.30
N ALA A 101 0.88 11.06 20.28
CA ALA A 101 1.84 10.17 20.92
C ALA A 101 2.81 9.43 19.97
N LEU A 102 2.94 9.88 18.73
CA LEU A 102 3.74 9.21 17.70
C LEU A 102 5.22 9.01 18.11
N ARG A 103 5.80 9.97 18.83
CA ARG A 103 7.19 9.85 19.31
C ARG A 103 7.35 8.79 20.40
N THR A 104 6.34 8.64 21.26
CA THR A 104 6.33 7.65 22.35
C THR A 104 6.07 6.26 21.81
N ILE A 105 5.07 6.12 20.93
CA ILE A 105 4.77 4.86 20.22
C ILE A 105 5.97 4.46 19.37
N GLY A 106 6.50 5.41 18.60
CA GLY A 106 7.67 5.20 17.76
C GLY A 106 7.39 4.37 16.52
N TYR A 107 8.42 3.63 16.10
CA TYR A 107 8.36 2.76 14.92
C TYR A 107 9.41 1.64 15.00
N ASP A 108 9.16 0.57 14.26
CA ASP A 108 10.10 -0.50 13.95
C ASP A 108 10.03 -0.76 12.44
N ARG A 109 11.10 -0.51 11.72
CA ARG A 109 11.14 -0.64 10.26
C ARG A 109 12.48 -1.20 9.77
N ILE A 110 12.47 -1.72 8.56
CA ILE A 110 13.69 -2.05 7.82
C ILE A 110 13.92 -0.94 6.80
N ASN A 111 15.09 -0.33 6.84
CA ASN A 111 15.51 0.71 5.90
C ASN A 111 15.81 0.12 4.52
N ASP A 112 15.98 0.99 3.52
CA ASP A 112 16.32 0.59 2.15
C ASP A 112 17.65 -0.17 2.06
N ASP A 113 18.56 0.06 3.01
CA ASP A 113 19.84 -0.65 3.16
C ASP A 113 19.70 -2.04 3.82
N GLY A 114 18.47 -2.48 4.10
CA GLY A 114 18.20 -3.74 4.78
C GLY A 114 18.51 -3.75 6.30
N LYS A 115 18.91 -2.61 6.85
CA LYS A 115 19.15 -2.49 8.29
C LYS A 115 17.85 -2.14 9.01
N ARG A 116 17.68 -2.78 10.18
CA ARG A 116 16.54 -2.52 11.04
C ARG A 116 16.80 -1.29 11.89
N ASP A 117 15.85 -0.36 11.95
CA ASP A 117 15.87 0.88 12.71
C ASP A 117 14.55 1.07 13.44
N GLY A 118 14.60 1.65 14.64
CA GLY A 118 13.38 1.87 15.41
C GLY A 118 13.57 2.75 16.63
N LYS A 119 12.44 3.23 17.15
CA LYS A 119 12.33 4.07 18.35
C LYS A 119 11.04 3.77 19.11
N GLY A 120 11.01 4.20 20.37
CA GLY A 120 9.82 4.18 21.22
C GLY A 120 9.37 2.78 21.65
N ILE A 121 8.09 2.68 22.01
CA ILE A 121 7.48 1.45 22.52
C ILE A 121 7.62 0.31 21.52
N GLU A 122 7.37 0.58 20.23
CA GLU A 122 7.46 -0.45 19.20
C GLU A 122 8.84 -1.08 19.09
N TRP A 123 9.86 -0.26 19.17
CA TRP A 123 11.23 -0.77 19.16
C TRP A 123 11.58 -1.56 20.42
N SER A 124 11.18 -1.04 21.58
CA SER A 124 11.49 -1.67 22.88
C SER A 124 10.78 -3.02 23.03
N PHE A 125 9.54 -3.12 22.57
CA PHE A 125 8.71 -4.33 22.68
C PHE A 125 8.68 -5.16 21.38
N ARG A 126 9.56 -4.88 20.42
CA ARG A 126 9.55 -5.57 19.11
C ARG A 126 9.57 -7.10 19.19
N LYS A 127 10.22 -7.66 20.23
CA LYS A 127 10.27 -9.13 20.41
C LYS A 127 8.89 -9.75 20.66
N TYR A 128 7.98 -8.97 21.24
CA TYR A 128 6.61 -9.38 21.53
C TYR A 128 5.65 -9.02 20.40
N LEU A 129 5.82 -7.83 19.81
CA LEU A 129 4.96 -7.31 18.75
C LEU A 129 5.16 -8.03 17.41
N ASN A 130 6.39 -8.47 17.13
CA ASN A 130 6.66 -9.21 15.90
C ASN A 130 6.22 -10.66 16.07
N GLY A 131 5.38 -11.11 15.14
CA GLY A 131 5.03 -12.52 15.02
C GLY A 131 6.17 -13.36 14.47
N LYS A 132 5.86 -14.58 14.13
CA LYS A 132 6.78 -15.49 13.42
C LYS A 132 6.27 -15.73 12.02
N ASP A 133 7.16 -15.58 11.04
CA ASP A 133 6.83 -15.83 9.65
C ASP A 133 6.52 -17.31 9.42
N GLY A 134 5.45 -17.57 8.69
CA GLY A 134 5.14 -18.89 8.18
C GLY A 134 6.06 -19.28 7.02
N LYS A 135 6.13 -20.56 6.73
CA LYS A 135 6.85 -21.11 5.57
C LYS A 135 5.94 -22.02 4.78
N VAL A 136 5.81 -21.76 3.49
CA VAL A 136 5.06 -22.60 2.57
C VAL A 136 5.94 -23.00 1.39
N LEU A 137 5.95 -24.28 1.07
CA LEU A 137 6.65 -24.79 -0.10
C LEU A 137 5.82 -24.50 -1.35
N LYS A 138 6.43 -23.87 -2.36
CA LYS A 138 5.78 -23.60 -3.65
C LYS A 138 6.53 -24.29 -4.77
N GLN A 139 5.80 -24.98 -5.65
CA GLN A 139 6.34 -25.56 -6.87
C GLN A 139 6.07 -24.66 -8.05
N LYS A 140 7.10 -24.47 -8.89
CA LYS A 140 6.94 -23.77 -10.15
C LYS A 140 6.26 -24.69 -11.16
N ILE A 141 5.11 -24.27 -11.63
CA ILE A 141 4.35 -24.97 -12.67
C ILE A 141 4.55 -24.27 -14.03
N ALA A 142 4.00 -24.87 -15.09
CA ALA A 142 4.12 -24.32 -16.45
C ALA A 142 3.71 -22.85 -16.53
N LYS A 143 4.37 -22.09 -17.41
CA LYS A 143 4.17 -20.64 -17.63
C LYS A 143 4.61 -19.73 -16.48
N GLY A 144 5.54 -20.18 -15.63
CA GLY A 144 6.12 -19.33 -14.58
C GLY A 144 5.23 -19.09 -13.37
N GLN A 145 4.14 -19.82 -13.23
CA GLN A 145 3.27 -19.75 -12.05
C GLN A 145 3.80 -20.62 -10.91
N TRP A 146 3.60 -20.15 -9.67
CA TRP A 146 3.94 -20.88 -8.46
C TRP A 146 2.67 -21.40 -7.80
N LYS A 147 2.59 -22.70 -7.56
CA LYS A 147 1.48 -23.34 -6.82
C LYS A 147 1.98 -23.78 -5.44
N PRO A 148 1.29 -23.43 -4.35
CA PRO A 148 1.62 -24.01 -3.05
C PRO A 148 1.40 -25.51 -3.07
N ILE A 149 2.37 -26.24 -2.54
CA ILE A 149 2.25 -27.66 -2.30
C ILE A 149 1.96 -27.81 -0.81
N ARG A 150 0.89 -28.53 -0.46
CA ARG A 150 0.67 -28.93 0.93
C ARG A 150 1.73 -29.97 1.29
N ASP A 151 2.64 -29.58 2.17
CA ASP A 151 3.71 -30.44 2.68
C ASP A 151 3.60 -30.48 4.20
N VAL A 152 4.10 -31.59 4.76
CA VAL A 152 4.17 -31.82 6.22
C VAL A 152 5.02 -30.78 6.95
N ASN A 153 5.85 -30.04 6.22
CA ASN A 153 6.73 -28.98 6.72
C ASN A 153 6.16 -27.56 6.56
N GLU A 154 4.87 -27.42 6.25
CA GLU A 154 4.20 -26.12 6.23
C GLU A 154 4.13 -25.57 7.66
N VAL A 155 4.62 -24.36 7.86
CA VAL A 155 4.58 -23.66 9.14
C VAL A 155 3.65 -22.48 8.99
N ASP A 156 2.55 -22.49 9.74
CA ASP A 156 1.63 -21.36 9.76
C ASP A 156 2.27 -20.13 10.40
N PRO A 157 1.99 -18.93 9.89
CA PRO A 157 2.43 -17.70 10.53
C PRO A 157 1.78 -17.55 11.92
N GLN A 158 2.52 -17.03 12.87
CA GLN A 158 2.02 -16.73 14.21
C GLN A 158 2.01 -15.21 14.41
N ASP A 159 0.86 -14.68 14.78
CA ASP A 159 0.73 -13.27 15.12
C ASP A 159 1.54 -12.91 16.37
N GLY A 160 2.01 -11.67 16.43
CA GLY A 160 2.64 -11.12 17.63
C GLY A 160 1.61 -10.82 18.71
N TYR A 161 2.13 -10.43 19.87
CA TYR A 161 1.30 -9.97 21.00
C TYR A 161 0.95 -8.49 20.86
N ASP A 162 -0.11 -8.08 21.53
CA ASP A 162 -0.47 -6.68 21.70
C ASP A 162 0.24 -6.07 22.92
N VAL A 163 0.61 -4.80 22.84
CA VAL A 163 1.12 -4.03 23.96
C VAL A 163 0.11 -2.97 24.35
N ILE A 164 -0.40 -3.06 25.57
CA ILE A 164 -1.33 -2.08 26.14
C ILE A 164 -0.50 -1.02 26.88
N SER A 165 -0.62 0.24 26.46
CA SER A 165 0.04 1.36 27.10
C SER A 165 -0.90 2.09 28.08
N THR A 166 -0.33 2.81 29.02
CA THR A 166 -1.06 3.70 29.95
C THR A 166 -1.28 5.11 29.39
N ILE A 167 -1.03 5.32 28.10
CA ILE A 167 -1.24 6.61 27.44
C ILE A 167 -2.74 6.86 27.33
N ASP A 168 -3.20 7.93 28.00
CA ASP A 168 -4.57 8.41 27.84
C ASP A 168 -4.68 9.27 26.57
N VAL A 169 -5.46 8.80 25.63
CA VAL A 169 -5.62 9.45 24.31
C VAL A 169 -6.32 10.81 24.44
N TYR A 170 -7.26 10.95 25.36
CA TYR A 170 -7.99 12.21 25.57
C TYR A 170 -7.10 13.28 26.16
N ILE A 171 -6.31 12.92 27.17
CA ILE A 171 -5.32 13.85 27.77
C ILE A 171 -4.28 14.27 26.72
N GLN A 172 -3.79 13.33 25.93
CA GLN A 172 -2.85 13.61 24.83
C GLN A 172 -3.45 14.55 23.76
N ASP A 173 -4.73 14.38 23.42
CA ASP A 173 -5.41 15.23 22.44
C ASP A 173 -5.59 16.65 22.96
N ILE A 174 -6.03 16.81 24.20
CA ILE A 174 -6.18 18.12 24.87
C ILE A 174 -4.82 18.85 24.92
N ALA A 175 -3.78 18.15 25.36
CA ALA A 175 -2.42 18.70 25.44
C ALA A 175 -1.89 19.11 24.07
N HIS A 176 -2.11 18.28 23.04
CA HIS A 176 -1.72 18.57 21.66
C HIS A 176 -2.40 19.83 21.13
N HIS A 177 -3.71 19.95 21.30
CA HIS A 177 -4.48 21.11 20.84
C HIS A 177 -4.07 22.39 21.59
N ALA A 178 -3.85 22.34 22.90
CA ALA A 178 -3.39 23.46 23.68
C ALA A 178 -2.00 23.94 23.20
N LEU A 179 -1.06 23.00 23.00
CA LEU A 179 0.26 23.32 22.49
C LEU A 179 0.20 23.92 21.08
N MET A 180 -0.57 23.35 20.18
CA MET A 180 -0.72 23.85 18.80
C MET A 180 -1.32 25.25 18.76
N LYS A 181 -2.27 25.57 19.66
CA LYS A 181 -2.82 26.94 19.80
C LYS A 181 -1.72 27.93 20.18
N GLN A 182 -0.93 27.61 21.19
CA GLN A 182 0.16 28.48 21.66
C GLN A 182 1.27 28.66 20.59
N LEU A 183 1.68 27.57 19.93
CA LEU A 183 2.67 27.65 18.84
C LEU A 183 2.21 28.57 17.71
N LYS A 184 0.93 28.54 17.34
CA LYS A 184 0.36 29.45 16.33
C LYS A 184 0.31 30.89 16.81
N GLU A 185 -0.10 31.11 18.04
CA GLU A 185 -0.23 32.44 18.63
C GLU A 185 1.11 33.16 18.71
N PHE A 186 2.14 32.46 19.17
CA PHE A 186 3.50 33.00 19.32
C PHE A 186 4.40 32.78 18.11
N LYS A 187 3.87 32.21 17.00
CA LYS A 187 4.64 31.87 15.80
C LYS A 187 5.91 31.05 16.11
N ALA A 188 5.84 30.20 17.10
CA ALA A 188 6.96 29.35 17.51
C ALA A 188 7.01 28.07 16.64
N GLU A 189 8.22 27.66 16.26
CA GLU A 189 8.42 26.45 15.44
C GLU A 189 8.32 25.17 16.25
N HIS A 190 8.70 25.21 17.52
CA HIS A 190 8.75 24.05 18.39
C HIS A 190 8.21 24.35 19.78
N GLY A 191 7.67 23.30 20.42
CA GLY A 191 7.23 23.39 21.82
C GLY A 191 7.03 22.00 22.40
N CYS A 192 6.95 21.94 23.71
CA CYS A 192 6.55 20.73 24.44
C CYS A 192 5.56 21.10 25.55
N VAL A 193 4.78 20.13 25.96
CA VAL A 193 3.87 20.19 27.10
C VAL A 193 4.18 19.02 28.00
N VAL A 194 4.27 19.28 29.32
CA VAL A 194 4.54 18.30 30.37
C VAL A 194 3.39 18.26 31.35
#